data_5424590a267268a3d1918848767f254b
#
_entry.id   5424590a267268a3d1918848767f254b
#
_cell.length_a   1.000
_cell.length_b   1.000
_cell.length_c   1.000
_cell.angle_alpha   90.00
_cell.angle_beta   90.00
_cell.angle_gamma   90.00
#
_symmetry.space_group_name_H-M   'P 1'
#
loop_
_entity.id
_entity.type
_entity.pdbx_description
1 polymer ?
#
loop_
_entity_poly.entity_id
_entity_poly.type
_entity_poly.pdbx_seq_one_letter_code
_entity_poly.pdbx_strand_id
1 'polypeptide(L)'
;MNAEATVLKLYPLGENGLIAVWCTEEGLIRTAAKSARKTGSPFAGRLDIFYQCRMQWTQAKKGDLHTLTSADLLSPRLALRKSYLRLSAAGYFARLFLQMLEPDTPIPDFTTCCKGPTPTWKTMIPRYAPSCTSNRNSPGCME
;
A
#
# COMPACT_ATOMS: atom_id res chain seq x y z
N MET A 1 18.24 -4.00 -8.54
CA MET A 1 17.03 -3.40 -9.13
C MET A 1 16.50 -2.34 -8.19
N ASN A 2 15.86 -1.30 -8.69
CA ASN A 2 15.27 -0.24 -7.87
C ASN A 2 13.91 0.18 -8.46
N ALA A 3 12.94 0.46 -7.60
CA ALA A 3 11.64 1.01 -8.00
C ALA A 3 10.99 1.79 -6.86
N GLU A 4 10.05 2.66 -7.21
CA GLU A 4 9.13 3.25 -6.25
C GLU A 4 7.94 2.32 -6.06
N ALA A 5 7.65 2.00 -4.81
CA ALA A 5 6.65 1.01 -4.47
C ALA A 5 5.86 1.39 -3.22
N THR A 6 4.65 0.87 -3.14
CA THR A 6 3.81 1.00 -1.94
C THR A 6 3.70 -0.35 -1.26
N VAL A 7 3.92 -0.37 0.05
CA VAL A 7 3.75 -1.58 0.86
C VAL A 7 2.25 -1.89 0.99
N LEU A 8 1.82 -3.03 0.48
CA LEU A 8 0.43 -3.50 0.62
C LEU A 8 0.24 -4.41 1.82
N LYS A 9 1.22 -5.26 2.08
CA LYS A 9 1.13 -6.23 3.18
C LYS A 9 2.51 -6.59 3.72
N LEU A 10 2.55 -6.90 5.01
CA LEU A 10 3.73 -7.38 5.71
C LEU A 10 3.42 -8.72 6.36
N TYR A 11 4.34 -9.67 6.20
CA TYR A 11 4.29 -10.97 6.88
C TYR A 11 5.55 -11.17 7.71
N PRO A 12 5.47 -11.85 8.85
CA PRO A 12 6.65 -12.21 9.62
C PRO A 12 7.49 -13.26 8.86
N LEU A 13 8.80 -13.11 8.92
CA LEU A 13 9.78 -14.07 8.41
C LEU A 13 10.73 -14.45 9.54
N GLY A 14 10.49 -15.60 10.16
CA GLY A 14 11.23 -16.02 11.35
C GLY A 14 11.07 -15.01 12.50
N GLU A 15 12.06 -14.91 13.36
CA GLU A 15 12.00 -14.06 14.56
C GLU A 15 12.15 -12.56 14.23
N ASN A 16 13.08 -12.21 13.36
CA ASN A 16 13.50 -10.83 13.14
C ASN A 16 13.30 -10.32 11.70
N GLY A 17 12.83 -11.17 10.79
CA GLY A 17 12.61 -10.81 9.41
C GLY A 17 11.18 -10.38 9.12
N LEU A 18 10.99 -9.72 7.98
CA LEU A 18 9.70 -9.38 7.39
C LEU A 18 9.70 -9.75 5.90
N ILE A 19 8.57 -10.25 5.43
CA ILE A 19 8.27 -10.30 4.00
C ILE A 19 7.35 -9.14 3.69
N ALA A 20 7.78 -8.27 2.79
CA ALA A 20 6.99 -7.15 2.31
C ALA A 20 6.45 -7.46 0.92
N VAL A 21 5.15 -7.24 0.73
CA VAL A 21 4.48 -7.29 -0.57
C VAL A 21 4.30 -5.86 -1.04
N TRP A 22 4.91 -5.56 -2.17
CA TRP A 22 4.96 -4.25 -2.78
C TRP A 22 4.09 -4.18 -4.01
N CYS A 23 3.48 -3.03 -4.20
CA CYS A 23 2.86 -2.66 -5.46
C CYS A 23 3.79 -1.71 -6.19
N THR A 24 4.27 -2.13 -7.35
CA THR A 24 5.13 -1.37 -8.27
C THR A 24 4.42 -1.14 -9.59
N GLU A 25 5.02 -0.38 -10.48
CA GLU A 25 4.52 -0.20 -11.86
C GLU A 25 4.57 -1.50 -12.66
N GLU A 26 5.48 -2.39 -12.31
CA GLU A 26 5.68 -3.68 -12.96
C GLU A 26 4.78 -4.79 -12.38
N GLY A 27 4.04 -4.49 -11.31
CA GLY A 27 3.16 -5.46 -10.65
C GLY A 27 3.44 -5.65 -9.16
N LEU A 28 3.05 -6.82 -8.65
CA LEU A 28 3.29 -7.20 -7.26
C LEU A 28 4.67 -7.85 -7.12
N ILE A 29 5.49 -7.29 -6.25
CA ILE A 29 6.83 -7.82 -5.92
C ILE A 29 6.84 -8.23 -4.44
N ARG A 30 7.40 -9.41 -4.17
CA ARG A 30 7.62 -9.92 -2.80
C ARG A 30 9.09 -9.84 -2.44
N THR A 31 9.40 -9.21 -1.32
CA THR A 31 10.78 -9.11 -0.84
C THR A 31 10.92 -9.54 0.60
N ALA A 32 12.02 -10.23 0.91
CA ALA A 32 12.43 -10.58 2.24
C ALA A 32 13.38 -9.51 2.80
N ALA A 33 12.97 -8.84 3.85
CA ALA A 33 13.81 -7.93 4.63
C ALA A 33 14.37 -8.69 5.82
N LYS A 34 15.58 -9.21 5.69
CA LYS A 34 16.25 -9.92 6.77
C LYS A 34 16.55 -8.97 7.92
N SER A 35 16.29 -9.41 9.15
CA SER A 35 16.53 -8.60 10.36
C SER A 35 15.77 -7.27 10.44
N ALA A 36 14.66 -7.13 9.74
CA ALA A 36 13.89 -5.86 9.69
C ALA A 36 13.36 -5.41 11.05
N ARG A 37 13.12 -6.37 11.98
CA ARG A 37 12.66 -6.11 13.35
C ARG A 37 13.78 -5.93 14.36
N LYS A 38 15.02 -6.17 13.96
CA LYS A 38 16.16 -6.05 14.88
C LYS A 38 16.42 -4.59 15.20
N THR A 39 16.74 -4.30 16.47
CA THR A 39 17.13 -2.96 16.90
C THR A 39 18.35 -2.49 16.09
N GLY A 40 18.31 -1.28 15.54
CA GLY A 40 19.36 -0.78 14.66
C GLY A 40 19.31 -1.26 13.20
N SER A 41 18.24 -1.98 12.81
CA SER A 41 18.05 -2.36 11.42
C SER A 41 17.89 -1.13 10.51
N PRO A 42 18.46 -1.14 9.29
CA PRO A 42 18.23 -0.08 8.31
C PRO A 42 16.75 0.03 7.89
N PHE A 43 15.95 -0.99 8.18
CA PHE A 43 14.53 -1.04 7.86
C PHE A 43 13.63 -0.57 9.01
N ALA A 44 14.17 -0.33 10.21
CA ALA A 44 13.39 0.06 11.37
C ALA A 44 12.62 1.36 11.12
N GLY A 45 11.30 1.32 11.28
CA GLY A 45 10.41 2.47 11.06
C GLY A 45 10.18 2.87 9.60
N ARG A 46 10.81 2.19 8.63
CA ARG A 46 10.66 2.47 7.20
C ARG A 46 9.70 1.53 6.49
N LEU A 47 9.41 0.38 7.09
CA LEU A 47 8.50 -0.63 6.54
C LEU A 47 7.21 -0.64 7.35
N ASP A 48 6.16 -0.07 6.78
CA ASP A 48 4.81 -0.15 7.33
C ASP A 48 3.78 -0.17 6.20
N ILE A 49 2.57 -0.65 6.50
CA ILE A 49 1.50 -0.79 5.51
C ILE A 49 1.12 0.58 4.94
N PHE A 50 0.99 0.64 3.63
CA PHE A 50 0.71 1.84 2.83
C PHE A 50 1.83 2.88 2.77
N TYR A 51 3.00 2.61 3.32
CA TYR A 51 4.16 3.46 3.11
C TYR A 51 4.62 3.38 1.66
N GLN A 52 4.87 4.54 1.08
CA GLN A 52 5.52 4.65 -0.23
C GLN A 52 7.02 4.76 0.00
N CYS A 53 7.75 3.83 -0.57
CA CYS A 53 9.21 3.75 -0.43
C CYS A 53 9.86 3.63 -1.80
N ARG A 54 11.09 4.14 -1.88
CA ARG A 54 12.01 3.75 -2.94
C ARG A 54 12.76 2.52 -2.45
N MET A 55 12.48 1.39 -3.07
CA MET A 55 13.09 0.13 -2.68
C MET A 55 14.19 -0.30 -3.64
N GLN A 56 15.22 -0.95 -3.08
CA GLN A 56 16.25 -1.66 -3.82
C GLN A 56 16.20 -3.13 -3.42
N TRP A 57 16.25 -4.00 -4.40
CA TRP A 57 16.22 -5.44 -4.15
C TRP A 57 17.13 -6.21 -5.11
N THR A 58 17.54 -7.36 -4.66
CA THR A 58 18.26 -8.35 -5.47
C THR A 58 17.30 -9.45 -5.84
N GLN A 59 17.24 -9.75 -7.14
CA GLN A 59 16.38 -10.79 -7.68
C GLN A 59 16.80 -12.16 -7.14
N ALA A 60 15.81 -12.96 -6.74
CA ALA A 60 16.06 -14.33 -6.34
C ALA A 60 16.45 -15.19 -7.55
N LYS A 61 17.38 -16.11 -7.36
CA LYS A 61 17.77 -17.07 -8.41
C LYS A 61 16.69 -18.12 -8.68
N LYS A 62 15.81 -18.37 -7.70
CA LYS A 62 14.67 -19.28 -7.80
C LYS A 62 13.50 -18.73 -6.97
N GLY A 63 12.30 -18.72 -7.54
CA GLY A 63 11.06 -18.30 -6.88
C GLY A 63 10.85 -16.79 -6.83
N ASP A 64 9.70 -16.37 -6.28
CA ASP A 64 9.17 -15.01 -6.33
C ASP A 64 9.56 -14.15 -5.11
N LEU A 65 10.36 -14.71 -4.20
CA LEU A 65 10.77 -14.01 -2.98
C LEU A 65 12.17 -13.41 -3.16
N HIS A 66 12.22 -12.15 -3.48
CA HIS A 66 13.45 -11.39 -3.68
C HIS A 66 14.06 -10.96 -2.34
N THR A 67 15.29 -10.49 -2.34
CA THR A 67 15.94 -9.97 -1.14
C THR A 67 15.92 -8.45 -1.15
N LEU A 68 15.29 -7.83 -0.14
CA LEU A 68 15.29 -6.38 0.03
C LEU A 68 16.67 -5.93 0.52
N THR A 69 17.28 -5.03 -0.20
CA THR A 69 18.61 -4.47 0.12
C THR A 69 18.47 -3.12 0.83
N SER A 70 17.59 -2.25 0.35
CA SER A 70 17.34 -0.93 0.94
C SER A 70 15.89 -0.53 0.75
N ALA A 71 15.36 0.29 1.66
CA ALA A 71 14.06 0.92 1.56
C ALA A 71 14.13 2.33 2.13
N ASP A 72 13.98 3.33 1.27
CA ASP A 72 13.95 4.72 1.65
C ASP A 72 12.52 5.24 1.63
N LEU A 73 12.07 5.73 2.78
CA LEU A 73 10.70 6.24 2.94
C LEU A 73 10.52 7.53 2.15
N LEU A 74 9.62 7.54 1.18
CA LEU A 74 9.23 8.71 0.40
C LEU A 74 8.02 9.41 1.03
N SER A 75 6.99 8.65 1.38
CA SER A 75 5.77 9.18 1.97
C SER A 75 5.13 8.19 2.94
N PRO A 76 4.93 8.56 4.20
CA PRO A 76 4.24 7.71 5.18
C PRO A 76 2.72 7.70 5.01
N ARG A 77 2.16 8.52 4.10
CA ARG A 77 0.71 8.65 3.83
C ARG A 77 -0.15 8.73 5.08
N LEU A 78 0.25 9.54 6.04
CA LEU A 78 -0.45 9.72 7.32
C LEU A 78 -1.91 10.14 7.17
N ALA A 79 -2.27 10.76 6.05
CA ALA A 79 -3.65 11.13 5.75
C ALA A 79 -4.63 9.93 5.74
N LEU A 80 -4.15 8.72 5.39
CA LEU A 80 -4.96 7.50 5.45
C LEU A 80 -5.27 7.10 6.89
N ARG A 81 -4.34 7.35 7.81
CA ARG A 81 -4.46 6.97 9.23
C ARG A 81 -5.35 7.92 10.05
N LYS A 82 -5.63 9.13 9.54
CA LYS A 82 -6.50 10.11 10.20
C LYS A 82 -7.98 9.73 10.20
N SER A 83 -8.40 8.78 9.36
CA SER A 83 -9.79 8.35 9.25
C SER A 83 -9.88 6.84 9.18
N TYR A 84 -10.62 6.24 10.10
CA TYR A 84 -10.89 4.80 10.10
C TYR A 84 -11.50 4.33 8.78
N LEU A 85 -12.45 5.08 8.24
CA LEU A 85 -13.12 4.75 6.99
C LEU A 85 -12.14 4.69 5.80
N ARG A 86 -11.21 5.66 5.73
CA ARG A 86 -10.18 5.69 4.69
C ARG A 86 -9.20 4.52 4.82
N LEU A 87 -8.80 4.22 6.04
CA LEU A 87 -7.89 3.12 6.31
C LEU A 87 -8.55 1.77 5.99
N SER A 88 -9.80 1.58 6.38
CA SER A 88 -10.58 0.37 6.08
C SER A 88 -10.79 0.18 4.58
N ALA A 89 -11.15 1.24 3.87
CA ALA A 89 -11.30 1.20 2.41
C ALA A 89 -9.97 0.85 1.73
N ALA A 90 -8.87 1.48 2.13
CA ALA A 90 -7.54 1.16 1.59
C ALA A 90 -7.15 -0.30 1.86
N GLY A 91 -7.44 -0.82 3.06
CA GLY A 91 -7.21 -2.21 3.42
C GLY A 91 -8.04 -3.19 2.58
N TYR A 92 -9.30 -2.86 2.33
CA TYR A 92 -10.18 -3.65 1.46
C TYR A 92 -9.65 -3.71 0.03
N PHE A 93 -9.28 -2.56 -0.54
CA PHE A 93 -8.70 -2.52 -1.89
C PHE A 93 -7.38 -3.28 -1.96
N ALA A 94 -6.48 -3.11 -0.99
CA ALA A 94 -5.22 -3.86 -0.95
C ALA A 94 -5.47 -5.38 -0.93
N ARG A 95 -6.49 -5.83 -0.21
CA ARG A 95 -6.89 -7.23 -0.15
C ARG A 95 -7.42 -7.75 -1.47
N LEU A 96 -8.27 -6.97 -2.16
CA LEU A 96 -8.75 -7.31 -3.49
C LEU A 96 -7.59 -7.44 -4.48
N PHE A 97 -6.66 -6.48 -4.49
CA PHE A 97 -5.49 -6.53 -5.36
C PHE A 97 -4.65 -7.77 -5.12
N LEU A 98 -4.40 -8.11 -3.86
CA LEU A 98 -3.64 -9.32 -3.50
C LEU A 98 -4.32 -10.63 -3.92
N GLN A 99 -5.64 -10.62 -4.10
CA GLN A 99 -6.41 -11.79 -4.55
C GLN A 99 -6.57 -11.86 -6.07
N MET A 100 -6.62 -10.71 -6.75
CA MET A 100 -6.90 -10.63 -8.18
C MET A 100 -5.63 -10.61 -9.04
N LEU A 101 -4.52 -10.20 -8.46
CA LEU A 101 -3.28 -10.01 -9.21
C LEU A 101 -2.33 -11.17 -8.95
N GLU A 102 -1.95 -11.83 -10.02
CA GLU A 102 -0.84 -12.76 -10.00
C GLU A 102 0.50 -11.99 -9.89
N PRO A 103 1.53 -12.60 -9.31
CA PRO A 103 2.89 -12.05 -9.35
C PRO A 103 3.29 -11.72 -10.79
N ASP A 104 4.01 -10.62 -10.99
CA ASP A 104 4.53 -10.18 -12.30
C ASP A 104 3.48 -9.73 -13.34
N THR A 105 2.24 -9.43 -12.92
CA THR A 105 1.26 -8.83 -13.83
C THR A 105 1.39 -7.30 -13.80
N PRO A 106 1.75 -6.65 -14.92
CA PRO A 106 1.90 -5.18 -14.98
C PRO A 106 0.57 -4.47 -14.71
N ILE A 107 0.59 -3.49 -13.83
CA ILE A 107 -0.60 -2.70 -13.48
C ILE A 107 -0.28 -1.21 -13.62
N PRO A 108 -0.25 -0.68 -14.86
CA PRO A 108 0.19 0.69 -15.09
C PRO A 108 -0.69 1.74 -14.41
N ASP A 109 -1.99 1.49 -14.29
CA ASP A 109 -2.95 2.49 -13.79
C ASP A 109 -3.00 2.60 -12.26
N PHE A 110 -2.64 1.56 -11.55
CA PHE A 110 -2.75 1.54 -10.09
C PHE A 110 -1.66 2.34 -9.39
N THR A 111 -0.45 2.30 -9.90
CA THR A 111 0.67 3.09 -9.37
C THR A 111 0.44 4.58 -9.54
N THR A 112 -0.19 5.00 -10.60
CA THR A 112 -0.60 6.40 -10.82
C THR A 112 -1.61 6.83 -9.75
N CYS A 113 -2.58 5.98 -9.39
CA CYS A 113 -3.51 6.22 -8.30
C CYS A 113 -2.81 6.27 -6.93
N CYS A 114 -1.71 5.56 -6.76
CA CYS A 114 -0.96 5.52 -5.51
C CYS A 114 0.13 6.60 -5.39
N LYS A 115 0.56 7.26 -6.46
CA LYS A 115 1.62 8.27 -6.46
C LYS A 115 1.18 9.65 -5.93
N GLY A 116 -0.11 9.96 -5.90
CA GLY A 116 -0.62 11.24 -5.41
C GLY A 116 -0.54 11.39 -3.88
N PRO A 117 -0.47 12.63 -3.36
CA PRO A 117 -0.51 12.91 -1.92
C PRO A 117 -1.84 12.46 -1.27
N THR A 118 -2.87 12.28 -2.06
CA THR A 118 -4.13 11.63 -1.71
C THR A 118 -4.42 10.57 -2.76
N PRO A 119 -4.62 9.30 -2.37
CA PRO A 119 -4.99 8.28 -3.34
C PRO A 119 -6.29 8.71 -4.04
N THR A 120 -6.26 8.76 -5.36
CA THR A 120 -7.38 9.19 -6.20
C THR A 120 -8.48 8.11 -6.30
N TRP A 121 -8.64 7.27 -5.27
CA TRP A 121 -9.79 6.36 -5.16
C TRP A 121 -11.14 7.11 -5.19
N LYS A 122 -11.14 8.44 -4.93
CA LYS A 122 -12.32 9.30 -5.16
C LYS A 122 -12.81 9.28 -6.62
N THR A 123 -11.96 8.99 -7.57
CA THR A 123 -12.33 8.91 -8.99
C THR A 123 -12.74 7.50 -9.41
N MET A 124 -12.41 6.47 -8.61
CA MET A 124 -12.78 5.07 -8.89
C MET A 124 -14.11 4.64 -8.28
N ILE A 125 -14.69 5.42 -7.36
CA ILE A 125 -16.07 5.18 -6.95
C ILE A 125 -16.94 5.69 -8.10
N PRO A 126 -17.65 4.81 -8.85
CA PRO A 126 -18.65 5.29 -9.77
C PRO A 126 -19.60 6.17 -8.98
N ARG A 127 -20.05 7.28 -9.55
CA ARG A 127 -20.96 8.27 -9.00
C ARG A 127 -22.30 7.63 -8.57
N TYR A 128 -22.27 6.72 -7.63
CA TYR A 128 -23.44 6.15 -6.98
C TYR A 128 -23.45 6.55 -5.48
N ALA A 129 -23.11 7.83 -5.23
CA ALA A 129 -23.53 8.45 -3.99
C ALA A 129 -24.74 9.30 -4.36
N PRO A 130 -25.93 9.03 -3.80
CA PRO A 130 -27.02 9.98 -3.89
C PRO A 130 -26.50 11.30 -3.32
N SER A 131 -26.60 12.34 -4.12
CA SER A 131 -26.26 13.71 -3.75
C SER A 131 -27.07 14.08 -2.50
N CYS A 132 -26.50 13.91 -1.31
CA CYS A 132 -26.94 14.64 -0.14
C CYS A 132 -26.53 16.09 -0.36
N THR A 133 -27.26 16.78 -1.20
CA THR A 133 -27.31 18.22 -1.21
C THR A 133 -27.84 18.63 0.15
N SER A 134 -26.96 19.13 0.98
CA SER A 134 -27.28 19.81 2.21
C SER A 134 -28.17 21.02 1.89
N ASN A 135 -29.46 20.77 1.77
CA ASN A 135 -30.46 21.84 1.78
C ASN A 135 -30.70 22.19 3.25
N ARG A 136 -30.05 23.24 3.68
CA ARG A 136 -30.14 23.81 5.01
C ARG A 136 -31.45 24.59 5.17
N ASN A 137 -32.60 23.99 4.82
CA ASN A 137 -33.92 24.49 5.15
C ASN A 137 -34.98 23.41 4.87
N SER A 138 -35.11 22.45 5.77
CA SER A 138 -36.34 21.69 5.95
C SER A 138 -36.44 21.25 7.40
N PRO A 139 -37.43 21.70 8.13
CA PRO A 139 -37.75 21.19 9.46
C PRO A 139 -38.51 19.87 9.25
N GLY A 140 -38.01 18.79 9.78
CA GLY A 140 -38.75 17.53 9.81
C GLY A 140 -37.90 16.30 9.49
N CYS A 141 -37.09 15.88 10.44
CA CYS A 141 -36.73 14.48 10.68
C CYS A 141 -36.59 14.33 12.18
N MET A 142 -37.74 14.26 12.85
CA MET A 142 -37.91 13.55 14.11
C MET A 142 -38.63 12.24 13.76
N GLU A 143 -38.04 11.17 14.11
CA GLU A 143 -38.36 9.84 14.62
C GLU A 143 -37.41 8.80 14.08
#